data_80351edd07530f4f5dedc17f9de1ae3e
#
_entry.id   80351edd07530f4f5dedc17f9de1ae3e
#
_cell.length_a   1.000
_cell.length_b   1.000
_cell.length_c   1.000
_cell.angle_alpha   90.00
_cell.angle_beta   90.00
_cell.angle_gamma   90.00
#
_symmetry.space_group_name_H-M   'P 1'
#
loop_
_entity.id
_entity.type
_entity.pdbx_description
1 polymer ?
#
loop_
_entity_poly.entity_id
_entity_poly.type
_entity_poly.pdbx_seq_one_letter_code
_entity_poly.pdbx_strand_id
1 'polypeptide(L)'
;MAYNKIISFFFFSTPFMVNAQTLPTEKVDVIKDFEVRLKDSEKKDFQAELPVIKSSIVPQTYNVSAKPIQVSYAPPAIRPLALKKDPSATIYNSFLKIGGMLPAGFEGNIGIGKSAENYSIGFSAHHAQLNNDSKFENQKNSWTEGHLFGTYYTGPIAIKGQLGYAIERLHYYGYQFRTTEDSASITNFPSEQVFQSFQSLNASISVSNAKENDLKVDYTLHTNFYHLKDNYAAREQGLSFAGHIEKWIAEKHSVDVQFEGATNQYRDTADQNLSYLNLTPSFAFRHQIFKVKAGANFVPANGEFKIYPSLNITSQIIPKGLIIEIGVDGKRTMENLKSLTQFNPFIKTRIQLQPNDRFNVYAKAHGSIGKLTYEGEINYITESALPLFNLVAGDVIPRFNVQFDTVKTIAIMVSGKMPIKENLSLSGKFISRTFDVSNNDAAWHRIGVELEGGLTYTSNNQKLLASIFLNQYSRIAYLKGGIEKAFLLPILELSAQLEYQFSPRISSYIKVNNLTGNENARWLYYNRYGINPNLGLQVKF
;
A
#
# COMPACT_ATOMS: atom_id res chain seq x y z
N MET A 1 27.56 6.54 -39.96
CA MET A 1 26.55 7.60 -40.10
C MET A 1 25.65 7.51 -38.87
N ALA A 2 25.81 8.48 -37.96
CA ALA A 2 25.13 8.53 -36.71
C ALA A 2 23.76 9.18 -36.85
N TYR A 3 22.70 8.56 -36.37
CA TYR A 3 21.40 9.22 -36.19
C TYR A 3 21.12 9.45 -34.71
N ASN A 4 21.35 10.67 -34.28
CA ASN A 4 20.84 11.24 -33.04
C ASN A 4 19.31 11.34 -33.16
N LYS A 5 18.58 10.62 -32.30
CA LYS A 5 17.17 10.92 -32.01
C LYS A 5 17.08 11.60 -30.65
N ILE A 6 16.96 12.90 -30.73
CA ILE A 6 16.56 13.80 -29.65
C ILE A 6 15.07 13.52 -29.39
N ILE A 7 14.75 13.02 -28.20
CA ILE A 7 13.38 12.92 -27.71
C ILE A 7 13.00 14.29 -27.15
N SER A 8 12.21 15.05 -27.91
CA SER A 8 11.58 16.28 -27.45
C SER A 8 10.46 15.96 -26.46
N PHE A 9 10.68 16.33 -25.22
CA PHE A 9 9.65 16.38 -24.19
C PHE A 9 8.76 17.61 -24.46
N PHE A 10 7.57 17.40 -25.00
CA PHE A 10 6.57 18.45 -25.11
C PHE A 10 5.89 18.64 -23.75
N PHE A 11 6.29 19.68 -23.02
CA PHE A 11 5.51 20.26 -21.95
C PHE A 11 4.34 21.04 -22.58
N PHE A 12 3.13 20.54 -22.44
CA PHE A 12 1.94 21.34 -22.67
C PHE A 12 1.75 22.27 -21.48
N SER A 13 2.28 23.48 -21.57
CA SER A 13 1.93 24.59 -20.69
C SER A 13 0.68 25.27 -21.25
N THR A 14 -0.48 24.90 -20.74
CA THR A 14 -1.67 25.76 -20.86
C THR A 14 -1.60 26.81 -19.77
N PRO A 15 -1.61 28.12 -20.09
CA PRO A 15 -1.72 29.14 -19.09
C PRO A 15 -3.15 29.22 -18.59
N PHE A 16 -3.39 28.73 -17.36
CA PHE A 16 -4.59 29.10 -16.63
C PHE A 16 -4.49 30.56 -16.21
N MET A 17 -5.19 31.44 -16.93
CA MET A 17 -5.48 32.79 -16.44
C MET A 17 -6.41 32.68 -15.23
N VAL A 18 -5.87 32.80 -14.04
CA VAL A 18 -6.62 33.00 -12.83
C VAL A 18 -6.88 34.51 -12.70
N ASN A 19 -8.08 34.94 -13.00
CA ASN A 19 -8.57 36.24 -12.59
C ASN A 19 -8.71 36.24 -11.07
N ALA A 20 -7.80 36.92 -10.40
CA ALA A 20 -7.90 37.22 -8.98
C ALA A 20 -8.99 38.28 -8.75
N GLN A 21 -10.16 37.84 -8.34
CA GLN A 21 -11.13 38.75 -7.69
C GLN A 21 -10.89 38.66 -6.18
N THR A 22 -10.36 39.74 -5.65
CA THR A 22 -10.30 40.00 -4.21
C THR A 22 -11.70 40.24 -3.66
N LEU A 23 -12.15 39.36 -2.79
CA LEU A 23 -13.28 39.59 -1.90
C LEU A 23 -12.80 39.47 -0.45
N PRO A 24 -12.98 40.52 0.37
CA PRO A 24 -12.64 40.47 1.77
C PRO A 24 -13.83 39.99 2.58
N THR A 25 -13.76 38.80 3.13
CA THR A 25 -14.46 38.49 4.38
C THR A 25 -13.83 37.28 5.04
N GLU A 26 -12.88 37.53 5.93
CA GLU A 26 -12.39 36.55 6.89
C GLU A 26 -13.47 36.26 7.92
N LYS A 27 -13.92 35.01 7.98
CA LYS A 27 -14.39 34.43 9.24
C LYS A 27 -13.30 33.53 9.77
N VAL A 28 -12.61 34.04 10.76
CA VAL A 28 -11.61 33.28 11.50
C VAL A 28 -12.34 32.47 12.56
N ASP A 29 -12.42 31.16 12.36
CA ASP A 29 -12.70 30.24 13.47
C ASP A 29 -11.41 29.99 14.22
N VAL A 30 -11.34 30.60 15.40
CA VAL A 30 -10.20 30.50 16.31
C VAL A 30 -10.23 29.12 16.98
N ILE A 31 -9.45 28.19 16.47
CA ILE A 31 -9.00 27.05 17.28
C ILE A 31 -7.89 27.58 18.17
N LYS A 32 -8.18 27.72 19.46
CA LYS A 32 -7.23 28.19 20.47
C LYS A 32 -6.15 27.14 20.73
N ASP A 33 -5.04 27.25 20.05
CA ASP A 33 -3.76 26.95 20.67
C ASP A 33 -3.32 28.22 21.40
N PHE A 34 -3.36 28.17 22.74
CA PHE A 34 -2.99 29.28 23.58
C PHE A 34 -1.47 29.30 23.75
N GLU A 35 -0.75 29.83 22.77
CA GLU A 35 0.62 30.32 22.98
C GLU A 35 0.54 31.71 23.59
N VAL A 36 0.98 31.83 24.81
CA VAL A 36 1.19 33.13 25.46
C VAL A 36 2.32 33.85 24.78
N ARG A 37 2.01 34.69 23.80
CA ARG A 37 2.93 35.68 23.27
C ARG A 37 2.73 36.99 23.99
N LEU A 38 3.70 37.39 24.80
CA LEU A 38 3.78 38.77 25.29
C LEU A 38 3.93 39.69 24.08
N LYS A 39 2.95 40.54 23.87
CA LYS A 39 3.00 41.58 22.88
C LYS A 39 3.99 42.65 23.39
N ASP A 40 5.03 42.90 22.66
CA ASP A 40 5.91 44.01 22.94
C ASP A 40 5.09 45.28 22.96
N SER A 41 5.01 45.92 24.14
CA SER A 41 4.41 47.23 24.29
C SER A 41 5.43 48.24 23.85
N GLU A 42 5.17 49.02 22.79
CA GLU A 42 5.93 50.21 22.46
C GLU A 42 5.92 51.13 23.66
N LYS A 43 7.10 51.34 24.24
CA LYS A 43 7.33 52.30 25.31
C LYS A 43 7.29 53.70 24.68
N LYS A 44 6.20 54.44 24.87
CA LYS A 44 6.17 55.84 24.55
C LYS A 44 7.08 56.57 25.54
N ASP A 45 8.20 57.08 25.06
CA ASP A 45 9.06 57.97 25.83
C ASP A 45 8.32 59.30 26.00
N PHE A 46 7.77 59.53 27.17
CA PHE A 46 7.41 60.86 27.61
C PHE A 46 8.63 61.49 28.30
N GLN A 47 9.27 62.42 27.65
CA GLN A 47 10.22 63.29 28.32
C GLN A 47 9.41 64.28 29.18
N ALA A 48 9.39 64.03 30.46
CA ALA A 48 8.88 64.99 31.43
C ALA A 48 10.00 65.99 31.74
N GLU A 49 9.80 67.22 31.35
CA GLU A 49 10.65 68.31 31.84
C GLU A 49 10.44 68.52 33.35
N LEU A 50 11.44 68.18 34.13
CA LEU A 50 11.44 68.40 35.58
C LEU A 50 11.56 69.89 35.91
N PRO A 51 10.65 70.42 36.72
CA PRO A 51 10.82 71.78 37.21
C PRO A 51 12.07 71.87 38.16
N VAL A 52 12.89 72.86 37.99
CA VAL A 52 14.07 73.10 38.81
C VAL A 52 13.64 73.48 40.21
N ILE A 53 13.62 72.55 41.13
CA ILE A 53 13.33 72.74 42.54
C ILE A 53 14.68 73.04 43.25
N LYS A 54 14.92 74.28 43.68
CA LYS A 54 15.97 74.59 44.65
C LYS A 54 15.56 74.02 46.00
N SER A 55 15.96 72.79 46.33
CA SER A 55 15.81 72.28 47.69
C SER A 55 17.06 72.38 48.49
N SER A 56 16.97 73.03 49.61
CA SER A 56 18.01 72.94 50.63
C SER A 56 17.97 71.53 51.22
N ILE A 57 19.08 70.82 51.07
CA ILE A 57 19.21 69.46 51.58
C ILE A 57 19.37 69.53 53.10
N VAL A 58 18.32 69.16 53.83
CA VAL A 58 18.41 68.78 55.22
C VAL A 58 18.58 67.29 55.31
N PRO A 59 19.67 66.73 55.78
CA PRO A 59 19.81 65.26 55.90
C PRO A 59 18.88 64.74 56.98
N GLN A 60 17.80 64.03 56.57
CA GLN A 60 16.99 63.29 57.49
C GLN A 60 17.47 61.84 57.49
N THR A 61 17.94 61.37 58.62
CA THR A 61 18.28 59.97 58.87
C THR A 61 16.99 59.21 59.22
N TYR A 62 16.52 58.38 58.33
CA TYR A 62 15.41 57.44 58.60
C TYR A 62 15.97 56.12 59.03
N ASN A 63 15.63 55.68 60.24
CA ASN A 63 15.92 54.36 60.71
C ASN A 63 14.72 53.47 60.34
N VAL A 64 14.80 52.84 59.17
CA VAL A 64 13.74 51.93 58.72
C VAL A 64 14.07 50.54 59.25
N SER A 65 13.40 50.10 60.26
CA SER A 65 13.44 48.70 60.70
C SER A 65 12.63 47.87 59.71
N ALA A 66 13.33 47.15 58.83
CA ALA A 66 12.70 46.21 57.91
C ALA A 66 12.11 45.02 58.71
N LYS A 67 10.79 45.01 58.91
CA LYS A 67 10.08 43.82 59.31
C LYS A 67 9.75 42.98 58.09
N PRO A 68 10.32 41.80 57.94
CA PRO A 68 9.92 40.92 56.83
C PRO A 68 8.47 40.50 57.04
N ILE A 69 7.56 40.97 56.20
CA ILE A 69 6.19 40.46 56.14
C ILE A 69 6.25 39.20 55.29
N GLN A 70 6.16 38.05 55.92
CA GLN A 70 5.92 36.80 55.21
C GLN A 70 4.48 36.81 54.70
N VAL A 71 4.26 37.19 53.45
CA VAL A 71 2.97 36.97 52.79
C VAL A 71 2.95 35.55 52.27
N SER A 72 2.25 34.68 52.99
CA SER A 72 1.94 33.35 52.48
C SER A 72 0.91 33.49 51.34
N TYR A 73 1.40 33.55 50.11
CA TYR A 73 0.53 33.50 48.93
C TYR A 73 0.19 32.03 48.62
N ALA A 74 -1.02 31.60 48.99
CA ALA A 74 -1.56 30.35 48.49
C ALA A 74 -2.10 30.62 47.07
N PRO A 75 -1.44 30.10 46.01
CA PRO A 75 -1.97 30.28 44.65
C PRO A 75 -3.40 29.71 44.59
N PRO A 76 -4.35 30.39 43.97
CA PRO A 76 -5.70 29.88 43.80
C PRO A 76 -5.65 28.52 43.14
N ALA A 77 -6.24 27.50 43.76
CA ALA A 77 -6.35 26.18 43.17
C ALA A 77 -7.14 26.29 41.86
N ILE A 78 -6.42 26.19 40.74
CA ILE A 78 -7.05 26.11 39.43
C ILE A 78 -7.82 24.79 39.44
N ARG A 79 -9.14 24.84 39.53
CA ARG A 79 -9.97 23.68 39.28
C ARG A 79 -9.79 23.29 37.82
N PRO A 80 -9.26 22.09 37.50
CA PRO A 80 -9.23 21.68 36.13
C PRO A 80 -10.67 21.65 35.63
N LEU A 81 -10.94 22.44 34.61
CA LEU A 81 -12.17 22.31 33.83
C LEU A 81 -12.19 20.87 33.34
N ALA A 82 -13.10 20.07 33.89
CA ALA A 82 -13.36 18.75 33.34
C ALA A 82 -13.83 18.96 31.91
N LEU A 83 -12.96 18.70 30.96
CA LEU A 83 -13.38 18.56 29.57
C LEU A 83 -14.54 17.57 29.58
N LYS A 84 -15.72 18.03 29.17
CA LYS A 84 -16.81 17.11 28.85
C LYS A 84 -16.21 16.06 27.93
N LYS A 85 -16.13 14.82 28.38
CA LYS A 85 -15.80 13.70 27.50
C LYS A 85 -16.78 13.80 26.35
N ASP A 86 -16.28 14.08 25.15
CA ASP A 86 -17.09 13.86 23.95
C ASP A 86 -17.64 12.44 24.05
N PRO A 87 -18.93 12.24 23.80
CA PRO A 87 -19.49 10.91 23.82
C PRO A 87 -18.67 10.06 22.89
N SER A 88 -17.97 9.06 23.43
CA SER A 88 -17.16 8.16 22.64
C SER A 88 -18.02 7.63 21.51
N ALA A 89 -17.57 7.82 20.28
CA ALA A 89 -18.28 7.31 19.11
C ALA A 89 -18.53 5.81 19.34
N THR A 90 -19.77 5.36 19.15
CA THR A 90 -20.09 3.94 19.29
C THR A 90 -19.33 3.17 18.22
N ILE A 91 -18.38 2.36 18.65
CA ILE A 91 -17.59 1.51 17.77
C ILE A 91 -18.36 0.21 17.56
N TYR A 92 -18.79 -0.04 16.33
CA TYR A 92 -19.38 -1.32 15.93
C TYR A 92 -18.26 -2.28 15.55
N ASN A 93 -18.15 -3.38 16.27
CA ASN A 93 -17.09 -4.37 16.05
C ASN A 93 -17.49 -5.45 15.03
N SER A 94 -18.72 -5.41 14.54
CA SER A 94 -19.29 -6.43 13.65
C SER A 94 -20.09 -5.79 12.52
N PHE A 95 -20.05 -6.40 11.37
CA PHE A 95 -20.82 -5.95 10.21
C PHE A 95 -21.19 -7.11 9.28
N LEU A 96 -22.26 -6.92 8.54
CA LEU A 96 -22.68 -7.74 7.39
C LEU A 96 -22.91 -6.82 6.21
N LYS A 97 -22.25 -7.10 5.08
CA LYS A 97 -22.44 -6.42 3.80
C LYS A 97 -22.82 -7.43 2.74
N ILE A 98 -23.91 -7.20 2.02
CA ILE A 98 -24.39 -8.07 0.95
C ILE A 98 -24.76 -7.21 -0.27
N GLY A 99 -24.51 -7.73 -1.46
CA GLY A 99 -24.84 -7.03 -2.71
C GLY A 99 -25.02 -8.00 -3.88
N GLY A 100 -25.88 -7.58 -4.81
CA GLY A 100 -26.04 -8.23 -6.10
C GLY A 100 -25.28 -7.48 -7.18
N MET A 101 -24.72 -8.21 -8.15
CA MET A 101 -23.94 -7.69 -9.27
C MET A 101 -24.53 -8.11 -10.60
N LEU A 102 -24.42 -7.27 -11.62
CA LEU A 102 -24.71 -7.62 -12.99
C LEU A 102 -23.42 -7.93 -13.76
N PRO A 103 -23.44 -8.83 -14.78
CA PRO A 103 -24.64 -9.48 -15.35
C PRO A 103 -25.30 -10.52 -14.45
N ALA A 104 -24.57 -11.33 -13.71
CA ALA A 104 -25.11 -12.23 -12.71
C ALA A 104 -24.05 -12.47 -11.64
N GLY A 105 -24.24 -11.92 -10.46
CA GLY A 105 -23.25 -12.04 -9.40
C GLY A 105 -23.79 -11.70 -8.03
N PHE A 106 -22.99 -12.07 -7.04
CA PHE A 106 -23.28 -11.83 -5.62
C PHE A 106 -21.99 -11.52 -4.88
N GLU A 107 -22.07 -10.59 -3.92
CA GLU A 107 -20.98 -10.28 -2.99
C GLU A 107 -21.52 -10.34 -1.56
N GLY A 108 -20.79 -10.98 -0.67
CA GLY A 108 -21.09 -11.03 0.76
C GLY A 108 -19.82 -10.86 1.57
N ASN A 109 -19.89 -9.98 2.57
CA ASN A 109 -18.83 -9.76 3.55
C ASN A 109 -19.41 -9.79 4.96
N ILE A 110 -18.79 -10.53 5.85
CA ILE A 110 -19.10 -10.53 7.27
C ILE A 110 -17.83 -10.31 8.07
N GLY A 111 -17.90 -9.48 9.08
CA GLY A 111 -16.85 -9.30 10.07
C GLY A 111 -17.46 -9.32 11.46
N ILE A 112 -16.88 -10.10 12.36
CA ILE A 112 -17.29 -10.18 13.76
C ILE A 112 -16.03 -10.03 14.61
N GLY A 113 -16.03 -9.12 15.57
CA GLY A 113 -14.89 -8.88 16.42
C GLY A 113 -15.27 -8.63 17.87
N LYS A 114 -14.37 -9.01 18.77
CA LYS A 114 -14.45 -8.69 20.20
C LYS A 114 -13.08 -8.30 20.70
N SER A 115 -13.03 -7.23 21.48
CA SER A 115 -11.81 -6.77 22.13
C SER A 115 -12.03 -6.64 23.63
N ALA A 116 -11.01 -6.98 24.40
CA ALA A 116 -10.93 -6.80 25.84
C ALA A 116 -9.57 -6.14 26.17
N GLU A 117 -9.27 -5.94 27.44
CA GLU A 117 -8.06 -5.24 27.87
C GLU A 117 -6.77 -5.92 27.35
N ASN A 118 -6.73 -7.25 27.40
CA ASN A 118 -5.54 -8.04 27.10
C ASN A 118 -5.68 -8.95 25.87
N TYR A 119 -6.81 -8.91 25.16
CA TYR A 119 -6.96 -9.66 23.93
C TYR A 119 -7.94 -9.01 22.94
N SER A 120 -7.74 -9.32 21.68
CA SER A 120 -8.75 -9.13 20.64
C SER A 120 -8.87 -10.41 19.80
N ILE A 121 -10.08 -10.75 19.40
CA ILE A 121 -10.35 -11.87 18.49
C ILE A 121 -11.37 -11.42 17.46
N GLY A 122 -11.21 -11.90 16.23
CA GLY A 122 -12.14 -11.60 15.16
C GLY A 122 -12.20 -12.71 14.13
N PHE A 123 -13.32 -12.73 13.45
CA PHE A 123 -13.58 -13.56 12.29
C PHE A 123 -14.03 -12.65 11.14
N SER A 124 -13.54 -12.92 9.95
CA SER A 124 -14.05 -12.30 8.72
C SER A 124 -14.23 -13.34 7.64
N ALA A 125 -15.29 -13.19 6.82
CA ALA A 125 -15.44 -13.97 5.62
C ALA A 125 -15.91 -13.07 4.48
N HIS A 126 -15.43 -13.38 3.28
CA HIS A 126 -15.80 -12.73 2.04
C HIS A 126 -16.14 -13.78 0.98
N HIS A 127 -17.20 -13.54 0.24
CA HIS A 127 -17.53 -14.27 -0.96
C HIS A 127 -17.93 -13.29 -2.06
N ALA A 128 -17.37 -13.48 -3.24
CA ALA A 128 -17.79 -12.78 -4.44
C ALA A 128 -17.82 -13.74 -5.62
N GLN A 129 -18.85 -13.63 -6.43
CA GLN A 129 -18.94 -14.36 -7.70
C GLN A 129 -19.50 -13.47 -8.78
N LEU A 130 -19.01 -13.66 -10.00
CA LEU A 130 -19.50 -12.95 -11.17
C LEU A 130 -19.57 -13.94 -12.33
N ASN A 131 -20.72 -13.97 -13.02
CA ASN A 131 -20.99 -14.84 -14.12
C ASN A 131 -21.48 -14.02 -15.32
N ASN A 132 -20.79 -14.12 -16.44
CA ASN A 132 -21.13 -13.50 -17.71
C ASN A 132 -21.36 -14.53 -18.83
N ASP A 133 -21.72 -15.75 -18.45
CA ASP A 133 -21.96 -16.88 -19.35
C ASP A 133 -22.96 -16.55 -20.46
N SER A 134 -23.91 -15.67 -20.21
CA SER A 134 -24.90 -15.21 -21.20
C SER A 134 -24.28 -14.44 -22.36
N LYS A 135 -23.13 -13.81 -22.16
CA LYS A 135 -22.39 -13.07 -23.19
C LYS A 135 -21.21 -13.86 -23.74
N PHE A 136 -20.44 -14.46 -22.82
CA PHE A 136 -19.26 -15.26 -23.14
C PHE A 136 -19.29 -16.54 -22.31
N GLU A 137 -19.48 -17.67 -22.97
CA GLU A 137 -19.52 -18.98 -22.33
C GLU A 137 -18.28 -19.19 -21.43
N ASN A 138 -18.48 -19.68 -20.23
CA ASN A 138 -17.42 -19.87 -19.24
C ASN A 138 -16.68 -18.61 -18.75
N GLN A 139 -17.16 -17.40 -19.05
CA GLN A 139 -16.63 -16.20 -18.41
C GLN A 139 -17.25 -16.03 -17.02
N LYS A 140 -16.79 -16.83 -16.08
CA LYS A 140 -17.26 -16.83 -14.69
C LYS A 140 -16.12 -17.08 -13.71
N ASN A 141 -16.21 -16.44 -12.57
CA ASN A 141 -15.25 -16.59 -11.49
C ASN A 141 -15.94 -16.48 -10.13
N SER A 142 -15.32 -17.02 -9.11
CA SER A 142 -15.69 -16.78 -7.72
C SER A 142 -14.48 -16.80 -6.82
N TRP A 143 -14.55 -15.98 -5.77
CA TRP A 143 -13.59 -15.91 -4.70
C TRP A 143 -14.30 -16.08 -3.37
N THR A 144 -13.82 -16.97 -2.53
CA THR A 144 -14.32 -17.19 -1.17
C THR A 144 -13.15 -17.25 -0.23
N GLU A 145 -13.18 -16.47 0.83
CA GLU A 145 -12.15 -16.51 1.87
C GLU A 145 -12.75 -16.34 3.25
N GLY A 146 -12.09 -16.91 4.24
CA GLY A 146 -12.43 -16.73 5.66
C GLY A 146 -11.16 -16.66 6.49
N HIS A 147 -11.18 -15.78 7.48
CA HIS A 147 -10.05 -15.53 8.39
C HIS A 147 -10.51 -15.54 9.84
N LEU A 148 -9.83 -16.29 10.67
CA LEU A 148 -9.87 -16.19 12.12
C LEU A 148 -8.56 -15.53 12.56
N PHE A 149 -8.64 -14.48 13.35
CA PHE A 149 -7.46 -13.75 13.80
C PHE A 149 -7.62 -13.28 15.24
N GLY A 150 -6.49 -13.10 15.91
CA GLY A 150 -6.50 -12.58 17.27
C GLY A 150 -5.16 -12.03 17.70
N THR A 151 -5.20 -11.20 18.71
CA THR A 151 -4.02 -10.68 19.39
C THR A 151 -4.18 -10.88 20.87
N TYR A 152 -3.15 -11.37 21.52
CA TYR A 152 -3.08 -11.51 22.97
C TYR A 152 -1.90 -10.68 23.49
N TYR A 153 -2.16 -9.90 24.54
CA TYR A 153 -1.17 -9.05 25.21
C TYR A 153 -0.82 -9.66 26.56
N THR A 154 0.45 -9.94 26.77
CA THR A 154 0.97 -10.45 28.03
C THR A 154 2.19 -9.64 28.47
N GLY A 155 1.99 -8.77 29.47
CA GLY A 155 3.02 -7.82 29.88
C GLY A 155 3.48 -6.92 28.70
N PRO A 156 4.79 -6.91 28.36
CA PRO A 156 5.30 -6.11 27.26
C PRO A 156 5.19 -6.80 25.89
N ILE A 157 4.60 -7.99 25.78
CA ILE A 157 4.60 -8.82 24.58
C ILE A 157 3.20 -8.81 23.94
N ALA A 158 3.15 -8.65 22.62
CA ALA A 158 1.97 -8.89 21.80
C ALA A 158 2.18 -10.15 20.94
N ILE A 159 1.24 -11.08 21.03
CA ILE A 159 1.20 -12.30 20.22
C ILE A 159 -0.01 -12.20 19.30
N LYS A 160 0.23 -12.19 17.98
CA LYS A 160 -0.83 -12.16 16.95
C LYS A 160 -0.86 -13.51 16.24
N GLY A 161 -2.05 -14.07 16.09
CA GLY A 161 -2.28 -15.29 15.33
C GLY A 161 -3.35 -15.07 14.27
N GLN A 162 -3.19 -15.74 13.12
CA GLN A 162 -4.20 -15.74 12.05
C GLN A 162 -4.26 -17.12 11.40
N LEU A 163 -5.47 -17.59 11.14
CA LEU A 163 -5.77 -18.75 10.33
C LEU A 163 -6.71 -18.32 9.21
N GLY A 164 -6.36 -18.59 7.97
CA GLY A 164 -7.14 -18.23 6.80
C GLY A 164 -7.32 -19.39 5.84
N TYR A 165 -8.48 -19.47 5.22
CA TYR A 165 -8.77 -20.39 4.14
C TYR A 165 -9.40 -19.64 2.97
N ALA A 166 -8.91 -19.89 1.75
CA ALA A 166 -9.43 -19.26 0.55
C ALA A 166 -9.62 -20.28 -0.58
N ILE A 167 -10.66 -20.06 -1.37
CA ILE A 167 -10.93 -20.79 -2.60
C ILE A 167 -11.14 -19.77 -3.72
N GLU A 168 -10.32 -19.84 -4.74
CA GLU A 168 -10.50 -19.13 -6.00
C GLU A 168 -10.95 -20.12 -7.07
N ARG A 169 -11.97 -19.76 -7.83
CA ARG A 169 -12.47 -20.54 -8.96
C ARG A 169 -12.57 -19.66 -10.18
N LEU A 170 -12.09 -20.15 -11.29
CA LEU A 170 -12.14 -19.45 -12.57
C LEU A 170 -12.27 -20.47 -13.72
N HIS A 171 -12.48 -19.97 -14.91
CA HIS A 171 -12.53 -20.79 -16.12
C HIS A 171 -11.61 -20.21 -17.19
N TYR A 172 -11.02 -21.09 -17.96
CA TYR A 172 -10.18 -20.71 -19.10
C TYR A 172 -11.07 -20.41 -20.32
N TYR A 173 -11.78 -19.28 -20.31
CA TYR A 173 -12.72 -18.87 -21.38
C TYR A 173 -12.03 -18.23 -22.59
N GLY A 174 -10.71 -18.06 -22.57
CA GLY A 174 -9.94 -17.38 -23.63
C GLY A 174 -10.03 -18.05 -25.00
N TYR A 175 -10.41 -19.32 -25.10
CA TYR A 175 -10.57 -20.03 -26.37
C TYR A 175 -11.61 -19.37 -27.29
N GLN A 176 -12.57 -18.65 -26.76
CA GLN A 176 -13.61 -17.96 -27.53
C GLN A 176 -13.09 -16.71 -28.26
N PHE A 177 -11.97 -16.15 -27.83
CA PHE A 177 -11.38 -14.94 -28.39
C PHE A 177 -10.21 -15.22 -29.33
N ARG A 178 -9.90 -16.50 -29.59
CA ARG A 178 -8.89 -16.88 -30.59
C ARG A 178 -9.45 -16.64 -31.98
N THR A 179 -8.61 -16.10 -32.85
CA THR A 179 -8.97 -15.88 -34.26
C THR A 179 -8.59 -17.10 -35.10
N THR A 180 -9.20 -17.24 -36.27
CA THR A 180 -8.86 -18.27 -37.25
C THR A 180 -7.40 -18.21 -37.72
N GLU A 181 -6.75 -17.03 -37.63
CA GLU A 181 -5.33 -16.85 -37.90
C GLU A 181 -4.43 -17.62 -36.91
N ASP A 182 -4.92 -17.90 -35.72
CA ASP A 182 -4.20 -18.66 -34.68
C ASP A 182 -4.34 -20.19 -34.85
N SER A 183 -4.82 -20.68 -35.99
CA SER A 183 -4.95 -22.11 -36.37
C SER A 183 -5.82 -22.94 -35.42
N ALA A 184 -6.70 -22.34 -34.65
CA ALA A 184 -7.60 -23.02 -33.76
C ALA A 184 -9.04 -22.95 -34.28
N SER A 185 -9.66 -24.09 -34.55
CA SER A 185 -11.12 -24.14 -34.67
C SER A 185 -11.73 -23.72 -33.33
N ILE A 186 -12.68 -22.78 -33.36
CA ILE A 186 -13.45 -22.41 -32.17
C ILE A 186 -14.21 -23.64 -31.73
N THR A 187 -13.80 -24.25 -30.64
CA THR A 187 -14.44 -25.43 -30.05
C THR A 187 -15.08 -24.97 -28.75
N ASN A 188 -16.37 -25.27 -28.56
CA ASN A 188 -17.01 -25.06 -27.27
C ASN A 188 -16.55 -26.16 -26.32
N PHE A 189 -16.17 -25.75 -25.12
CA PHE A 189 -15.73 -26.67 -24.07
C PHE A 189 -16.77 -26.76 -22.94
N PRO A 190 -17.15 -27.97 -22.51
CA PRO A 190 -17.88 -28.10 -21.25
C PRO A 190 -17.15 -27.38 -20.09
N SER A 191 -17.93 -26.77 -19.20
CA SER A 191 -17.41 -25.98 -18.09
C SER A 191 -16.35 -26.71 -17.25
N GLU A 192 -16.52 -28.03 -17.08
CA GLU A 192 -15.62 -28.88 -16.28
C GLU A 192 -14.22 -29.01 -16.90
N GLN A 193 -14.12 -28.93 -18.23
CA GLN A 193 -12.85 -29.08 -18.94
C GLN A 193 -11.98 -27.80 -18.88
N VAL A 194 -12.63 -26.65 -18.68
CA VAL A 194 -11.97 -25.34 -18.61
C VAL A 194 -11.95 -24.77 -17.19
N PHE A 195 -12.39 -25.55 -16.22
CA PHE A 195 -12.45 -25.16 -14.81
C PHE A 195 -11.09 -25.21 -14.15
N GLN A 196 -10.75 -24.16 -13.40
CA GLN A 196 -9.59 -24.06 -12.53
C GLN A 196 -10.02 -23.64 -11.13
N SER A 197 -9.45 -24.25 -10.11
CA SER A 197 -9.67 -23.89 -8.72
C SER A 197 -8.36 -23.94 -7.95
N PHE A 198 -8.14 -22.91 -7.15
CA PHE A 198 -7.03 -22.83 -6.18
C PHE A 198 -7.61 -22.82 -4.78
N GLN A 199 -7.14 -23.71 -3.92
CA GLN A 199 -7.53 -23.78 -2.52
C GLN A 199 -6.31 -23.55 -1.66
N SER A 200 -6.36 -22.57 -0.77
CA SER A 200 -5.25 -22.23 0.09
C SER A 200 -5.64 -22.19 1.56
N LEU A 201 -4.81 -22.81 2.40
CA LEU A 201 -4.83 -22.68 3.85
C LEU A 201 -3.60 -21.85 4.24
N ASN A 202 -3.77 -20.86 5.11
CA ASN A 202 -2.71 -20.02 5.63
C ASN A 202 -2.79 -19.99 7.15
N ALA A 203 -1.66 -20.11 7.84
CA ALA A 203 -1.56 -19.95 9.28
C ALA A 203 -0.35 -19.08 9.58
N SER A 204 -0.53 -18.03 10.37
CA SER A 204 0.58 -17.16 10.76
C SER A 204 0.56 -16.83 12.24
N ILE A 205 1.75 -16.64 12.78
CA ILE A 205 1.96 -16.14 14.14
C ILE A 205 3.00 -15.03 14.08
N SER A 206 2.77 -13.98 14.88
CA SER A 206 3.71 -12.89 15.04
C SER A 206 3.87 -12.54 16.51
N VAL A 207 5.09 -12.33 16.95
CA VAL A 207 5.44 -11.92 18.30
C VAL A 207 6.20 -10.61 18.21
N SER A 208 5.77 -9.61 18.96
CA SER A 208 6.42 -8.29 19.01
C SER A 208 6.34 -7.70 20.42
N ASN A 209 7.18 -6.73 20.70
CA ASN A 209 6.99 -5.95 21.91
C ASN A 209 5.75 -5.04 21.76
N ALA A 210 4.90 -5.03 22.78
CA ALA A 210 3.70 -4.19 22.86
C ALA A 210 3.98 -2.86 23.58
N LYS A 211 5.05 -2.80 24.34
CA LYS A 211 5.49 -1.62 25.10
C LYS A 211 7.01 -1.57 25.09
N GLU A 212 7.55 -0.39 25.35
CA GLU A 212 8.98 -0.22 25.60
C GLU A 212 9.42 -1.13 26.74
N ASN A 213 10.60 -1.75 26.58
CA ASN A 213 11.18 -2.66 27.58
C ASN A 213 12.50 -2.08 28.12
N ASP A 214 12.89 -2.52 29.30
CA ASP A 214 14.10 -2.03 30.01
C ASP A 214 15.39 -2.25 29.22
N LEU A 215 15.40 -3.20 28.29
CA LEU A 215 16.54 -3.49 27.43
C LEU A 215 16.62 -2.54 26.23
N LYS A 216 15.61 -1.69 26.00
CA LYS A 216 15.48 -0.81 24.81
C LYS A 216 15.68 -1.58 23.51
N VAL A 217 15.04 -2.74 23.41
CA VAL A 217 15.06 -3.61 22.24
C VAL A 217 13.68 -3.65 21.63
N ASP A 218 13.55 -3.21 20.38
CA ASP A 218 12.36 -3.42 19.58
C ASP A 218 12.52 -4.69 18.76
N TYR A 219 11.53 -5.56 18.82
CA TYR A 219 11.57 -6.79 18.03
C TYR A 219 10.21 -7.14 17.46
N THR A 220 10.23 -7.73 16.28
CA THR A 220 9.09 -8.37 15.64
C THR A 220 9.56 -9.65 14.99
N LEU A 221 8.92 -10.76 15.34
CA LEU A 221 9.14 -12.08 14.74
C LEU A 221 7.83 -12.49 14.08
N HIS A 222 7.89 -12.96 12.85
CA HIS A 222 6.73 -13.41 12.10
C HIS A 222 7.04 -14.74 11.42
N THR A 223 6.08 -15.67 11.50
CA THR A 223 6.14 -16.94 10.79
C THR A 223 4.82 -17.17 10.10
N ASN A 224 4.86 -17.64 8.87
CA ASN A 224 3.68 -17.97 8.09
C ASN A 224 3.89 -19.31 7.40
N PHE A 225 2.92 -20.19 7.60
CA PHE A 225 2.77 -21.45 6.88
C PHE A 225 1.61 -21.32 5.90
N TYR A 226 1.76 -21.88 4.70
CA TYR A 226 0.64 -22.05 3.78
C TYR A 226 0.68 -23.41 3.07
N HIS A 227 -0.50 -23.86 2.68
CA HIS A 227 -0.70 -24.98 1.80
C HIS A 227 -1.66 -24.57 0.68
N LEU A 228 -1.23 -24.73 -0.55
CA LEU A 228 -1.99 -24.44 -1.77
C LEU A 228 -2.11 -25.71 -2.60
N LYS A 229 -3.29 -25.94 -3.16
CA LYS A 229 -3.52 -26.99 -4.16
C LYS A 229 -4.45 -26.47 -5.25
N ASP A 230 -4.28 -26.99 -6.46
CA ASP A 230 -5.25 -26.82 -7.54
C ASP A 230 -6.16 -28.04 -7.70
N ASN A 231 -7.07 -28.00 -8.69
CA ASN A 231 -7.94 -29.11 -9.01
C ASN A 231 -7.34 -30.11 -10.01
N TYR A 232 -6.09 -29.88 -10.47
CA TYR A 232 -5.39 -30.82 -11.34
C TYR A 232 -4.44 -31.70 -10.51
N ALA A 233 -3.20 -31.32 -10.38
CA ALA A 233 -2.22 -32.10 -9.64
C ALA A 233 -1.24 -31.24 -8.83
N ALA A 234 -1.23 -29.94 -9.09
CA ALA A 234 -0.27 -29.05 -8.47
C ALA A 234 -0.62 -28.80 -7.00
N ARG A 235 0.37 -28.89 -6.16
CA ARG A 235 0.31 -28.54 -4.75
C ARG A 235 1.59 -27.91 -4.29
N GLU A 236 1.45 -27.00 -3.37
CA GLU A 236 2.58 -26.30 -2.78
C GLU A 236 2.36 -26.11 -1.29
N GLN A 237 3.39 -26.30 -0.52
CA GLN A 237 3.43 -25.91 0.88
C GLN A 237 4.68 -25.07 1.13
N GLY A 238 4.52 -24.03 1.91
CA GLY A 238 5.61 -23.12 2.22
C GLY A 238 5.59 -22.69 3.68
N LEU A 239 6.78 -22.54 4.22
CA LEU A 239 7.02 -21.95 5.52
C LEU A 239 7.91 -20.73 5.29
N SER A 240 7.46 -19.55 5.71
CA SER A 240 8.28 -18.35 5.70
C SER A 240 8.42 -17.79 7.12
N PHE A 241 9.54 -17.16 7.37
CA PHE A 241 9.80 -16.48 8.63
C PHE A 241 10.50 -15.16 8.33
N ALA A 242 10.21 -14.16 9.12
CA ALA A 242 10.85 -12.85 9.07
C ALA A 242 11.02 -12.32 10.50
N GLY A 243 12.08 -11.60 10.72
CA GLY A 243 12.33 -10.97 12.01
C GLY A 243 13.09 -9.66 11.86
N HIS A 244 12.82 -8.80 12.79
CA HIS A 244 13.47 -7.52 12.96
C HIS A 244 13.77 -7.34 14.43
N ILE A 245 15.02 -7.05 14.76
CA ILE A 245 15.48 -6.79 16.11
C ILE A 245 16.33 -5.52 16.07
N GLU A 246 15.87 -4.47 16.72
CA GLU A 246 16.56 -3.19 16.82
C GLU A 246 16.90 -2.90 18.28
N LYS A 247 18.17 -2.65 18.56
CA LYS A 247 18.63 -2.17 19.87
C LYS A 247 19.10 -0.73 19.78
N TRP A 248 18.50 0.12 20.58
CA TRP A 248 18.87 1.51 20.71
C TRP A 248 20.10 1.70 21.59
N ILE A 249 21.05 2.51 21.12
CA ILE A 249 22.31 2.86 21.78
C ILE A 249 22.31 4.37 22.03
N ALA A 250 22.50 4.76 23.29
CA ALA A 250 22.53 6.16 23.70
C ALA A 250 21.31 6.97 23.20
N GLU A 251 20.14 6.33 23.09
CA GLU A 251 18.86 6.91 22.65
C GLU A 251 18.89 7.60 21.26
N LYS A 252 19.97 7.42 20.52
CA LYS A 252 20.22 8.15 19.28
C LYS A 252 20.58 7.22 18.10
N HIS A 253 21.39 6.22 18.35
CA HIS A 253 21.85 5.27 17.34
C HIS A 253 21.20 3.90 17.56
N SER A 254 21.22 3.04 16.56
CA SER A 254 20.71 1.68 16.74
C SER A 254 21.54 0.66 15.96
N VAL A 255 21.65 -0.53 16.54
CA VAL A 255 22.01 -1.74 15.83
C VAL A 255 20.75 -2.49 15.49
N ASP A 256 20.64 -2.90 14.25
CA ASP A 256 19.46 -3.55 13.69
C ASP A 256 19.89 -4.84 13.00
N VAL A 257 19.14 -5.90 13.24
CA VAL A 257 19.30 -7.17 12.55
C VAL A 257 17.97 -7.56 11.94
N GLN A 258 17.92 -7.62 10.63
CA GLN A 258 16.78 -8.14 9.89
C GLN A 258 17.14 -9.51 9.35
N PHE A 259 16.18 -10.42 9.38
CA PHE A 259 16.30 -11.71 8.71
C PHE A 259 14.96 -12.10 8.10
N GLU A 260 15.02 -12.70 6.94
CA GLU A 260 13.86 -13.26 6.27
C GLU A 260 14.27 -14.54 5.52
N GLY A 261 13.39 -15.50 5.50
CA GLY A 261 13.64 -16.72 4.76
C GLY A 261 12.34 -17.47 4.48
N ALA A 262 12.42 -18.34 3.51
CA ALA A 262 11.33 -19.25 3.21
C ALA A 262 11.87 -20.58 2.68
N THR A 263 11.08 -21.63 2.90
CA THR A 263 11.23 -22.91 2.24
C THR A 263 9.90 -23.27 1.61
N ASN A 264 9.94 -23.69 0.35
CA ASN A 264 8.78 -24.12 -0.41
C ASN A 264 9.02 -25.52 -0.95
N GLN A 265 8.02 -26.33 -0.84
CA GLN A 265 7.92 -27.63 -1.47
C GLN A 265 6.77 -27.57 -2.48
N TYR A 266 7.12 -27.53 -3.75
CA TYR A 266 6.18 -27.57 -4.85
C TYR A 266 6.20 -28.94 -5.52
N ARG A 267 5.03 -29.45 -5.84
CA ARG A 267 4.86 -30.73 -6.50
C ARG A 267 3.78 -30.63 -7.58
N ASP A 268 4.13 -31.12 -8.75
CA ASP A 268 3.23 -31.40 -9.87
C ASP A 268 3.60 -32.79 -10.42
N THR A 269 4.25 -32.88 -11.58
CA THR A 269 4.82 -34.14 -12.12
C THR A 269 6.18 -34.48 -11.48
N ALA A 270 6.86 -33.49 -10.92
CA ALA A 270 8.11 -33.63 -10.19
C ALA A 270 8.08 -32.79 -8.92
N ASP A 271 8.85 -33.20 -7.92
CA ASP A 271 9.02 -32.45 -6.68
C ASP A 271 10.13 -31.40 -6.84
N GLN A 272 9.88 -30.18 -6.40
CA GLN A 272 10.85 -29.09 -6.36
C GLN A 272 10.88 -28.51 -4.96
N ASN A 273 12.06 -28.46 -4.37
CA ASN A 273 12.32 -27.86 -3.07
C ASN A 273 13.18 -26.62 -3.26
N LEU A 274 12.68 -25.47 -2.81
CA LEU A 274 13.37 -24.21 -2.90
C LEU A 274 13.42 -23.57 -1.52
N SER A 275 14.55 -22.97 -1.19
CA SER A 275 14.70 -22.22 0.04
C SER A 275 15.61 -21.03 -0.16
N TYR A 276 15.39 -20.00 0.65
CA TYR A 276 16.32 -18.88 0.76
C TYR A 276 16.38 -18.36 2.19
N LEU A 277 17.45 -17.66 2.48
CA LEU A 277 17.65 -16.91 3.72
C LEU A 277 18.36 -15.61 3.38
N ASN A 278 17.89 -14.52 3.94
CA ASN A 278 18.55 -13.22 3.96
C ASN A 278 18.82 -12.84 5.41
N LEU A 279 20.04 -12.42 5.72
CA LEU A 279 20.43 -11.91 7.04
C LEU A 279 21.10 -10.55 6.86
N THR A 280 20.48 -9.50 7.39
CA THR A 280 20.95 -8.14 7.19
C THR A 280 21.22 -7.44 8.52
N PRO A 281 22.41 -7.63 9.11
CA PRO A 281 22.87 -6.75 10.19
C PRO A 281 23.16 -5.35 9.64
N SER A 282 22.80 -4.32 10.40
CA SER A 282 23.01 -2.93 10.03
C SER A 282 23.15 -2.04 11.26
N PHE A 283 23.78 -0.90 11.07
CA PHE A 283 23.92 0.16 12.04
C PHE A 283 23.26 1.43 11.53
N ALA A 284 22.41 2.05 12.36
CA ALA A 284 21.77 3.31 12.04
C ALA A 284 22.39 4.45 12.87
N PHE A 285 23.07 5.33 12.17
CA PHE A 285 23.58 6.59 12.70
C PHE A 285 22.57 7.70 12.44
N ARG A 286 22.19 8.43 13.49
CA ARG A 286 21.24 9.57 13.39
C ARG A 286 21.90 10.84 13.91
N HIS A 287 21.81 11.90 13.14
CA HIS A 287 22.33 13.21 13.48
C HIS A 287 21.42 14.30 12.92
N GLN A 288 20.84 15.10 13.81
CA GLN A 288 19.97 16.24 13.45
C GLN A 288 18.99 15.91 12.30
N ILE A 289 19.32 16.34 11.09
CA ILE A 289 18.48 16.24 9.89
C ILE A 289 18.70 14.97 9.07
N PHE A 290 19.71 14.16 9.38
CA PHE A 290 19.99 12.98 8.58
C PHE A 290 20.12 11.69 9.40
N LYS A 291 19.78 10.58 8.77
CA LYS A 291 19.94 9.21 9.25
C LYS A 291 20.68 8.42 8.18
N VAL A 292 21.74 7.74 8.56
CA VAL A 292 22.45 6.78 7.70
C VAL A 292 22.29 5.41 8.32
N LYS A 293 21.67 4.47 7.60
CA LYS A 293 21.62 3.06 7.96
C LYS A 293 22.52 2.30 7.00
N ALA A 294 23.57 1.67 7.51
CA ALA A 294 24.53 0.93 6.72
C ALA A 294 24.67 -0.50 7.24
N GLY A 295 24.70 -1.45 6.33
CA GLY A 295 24.80 -2.86 6.61
C GLY A 295 25.11 -3.68 5.36
N ALA A 296 25.02 -4.97 5.47
CA ALA A 296 25.13 -5.90 4.35
C ALA A 296 24.15 -7.05 4.53
N ASN A 297 23.57 -7.51 3.43
CA ASN A 297 22.71 -8.69 3.40
C ASN A 297 23.55 -9.91 3.00
N PHE A 298 23.57 -10.91 3.86
CA PHE A 298 24.25 -12.19 3.68
C PHE A 298 23.22 -13.22 3.20
N VAL A 299 23.47 -13.77 2.02
CA VAL A 299 22.57 -14.73 1.35
C VAL A 299 23.32 -16.03 1.11
N PRO A 300 23.02 -17.14 1.83
CA PRO A 300 23.59 -18.46 1.52
C PRO A 300 23.17 -18.92 0.13
N ALA A 301 24.11 -19.36 -0.69
CA ALA A 301 23.87 -19.85 -2.03
C ALA A 301 24.91 -20.91 -2.43
N ASN A 302 24.46 -22.15 -2.65
CA ASN A 302 25.30 -23.24 -3.16
C ASN A 302 26.62 -23.46 -2.38
N GLY A 303 26.56 -23.34 -1.04
CA GLY A 303 27.72 -23.52 -0.15
C GLY A 303 28.60 -22.28 0.02
N GLU A 304 28.31 -21.20 -0.66
CA GLU A 304 28.95 -19.89 -0.54
C GLU A 304 27.98 -18.83 -0.02
N PHE A 305 28.49 -17.66 0.34
CA PHE A 305 27.68 -16.50 0.69
C PHE A 305 27.76 -15.45 -0.41
N LYS A 306 26.61 -15.04 -0.96
CA LYS A 306 26.49 -13.79 -1.69
C LYS A 306 26.29 -12.67 -0.70
N ILE A 307 26.99 -11.57 -0.88
CA ILE A 307 26.91 -10.40 -0.02
C ILE A 307 26.39 -9.23 -0.84
N TYR A 308 25.29 -8.63 -0.41
CA TYR A 308 24.73 -7.45 -1.02
C TYR A 308 24.85 -6.24 -0.08
N PRO A 309 25.19 -5.05 -0.58
CA PRO A 309 25.16 -3.84 0.24
C PRO A 309 23.74 -3.54 0.70
N SER A 310 23.62 -2.96 1.89
CA SER A 310 22.38 -2.39 2.42
C SER A 310 22.70 -1.02 2.99
N LEU A 311 22.40 0.03 2.22
CA LEU A 311 22.63 1.42 2.61
C LEU A 311 21.37 2.23 2.37
N ASN A 312 20.97 3.00 3.38
CA ASN A 312 19.91 3.98 3.27
C ASN A 312 20.35 5.28 3.94
N ILE A 313 20.26 6.35 3.20
CA ILE A 313 20.54 7.71 3.67
C ILE A 313 19.25 8.49 3.58
N THR A 314 18.71 8.90 4.72
CA THR A 314 17.50 9.73 4.82
C THR A 314 17.89 11.10 5.32
N SER A 315 17.44 12.16 4.65
CA SER A 315 17.65 13.53 5.07
C SER A 315 16.35 14.32 5.07
N GLN A 316 16.09 14.99 6.17
CA GLN A 316 14.96 15.89 6.32
C GLN A 316 15.38 17.30 5.92
N ILE A 317 15.23 17.65 4.63
CA ILE A 317 15.64 18.93 4.08
C ILE A 317 14.74 20.05 4.58
N ILE A 318 13.44 19.82 4.59
CA ILE A 318 12.43 20.74 5.13
C ILE A 318 11.58 19.94 6.12
N PRO A 319 11.48 20.35 7.39
CA PRO A 319 10.65 19.66 8.38
C PRO A 319 9.24 19.45 7.88
N LYS A 320 8.79 18.18 7.82
CA LYS A 320 7.51 17.72 7.26
C LYS A 320 7.29 18.05 5.76
N GLY A 321 8.05 18.99 5.20
CA GLY A 321 7.90 19.47 3.83
C GLY A 321 8.62 18.61 2.81
N LEU A 322 9.89 18.25 3.07
CA LEU A 322 10.70 17.47 2.13
C LEU A 322 11.66 16.55 2.87
N ILE A 323 11.48 15.26 2.67
CA ILE A 323 12.40 14.22 3.11
C ILE A 323 12.93 13.54 1.85
N ILE A 324 14.25 13.38 1.78
CA ILE A 324 14.93 12.68 0.69
C ILE A 324 15.54 11.40 1.25
N GLU A 325 15.34 10.31 0.54
CA GLU A 325 15.98 9.02 0.80
C GLU A 325 16.74 8.56 -0.43
N ILE A 326 17.97 8.10 -0.23
CA ILE A 326 18.77 7.45 -1.27
C ILE A 326 19.27 6.14 -0.69
N GLY A 327 19.19 5.08 -1.45
CA GLY A 327 19.60 3.79 -0.95
C GLY A 327 19.99 2.78 -2.00
N VAL A 328 20.60 1.73 -1.51
CA VAL A 328 20.92 0.51 -2.24
C VAL A 328 20.64 -0.68 -1.36
N ASP A 329 19.97 -1.66 -1.92
CA ASP A 329 19.69 -2.94 -1.27
C ASP A 329 19.78 -4.10 -2.26
N GLY A 330 20.05 -5.28 -1.74
CA GLY A 330 20.00 -6.51 -2.53
C GLY A 330 19.58 -7.67 -1.66
N LYS A 331 18.78 -8.56 -2.24
CA LYS A 331 18.28 -9.73 -1.55
C LYS A 331 17.91 -10.86 -2.50
N ARG A 332 17.84 -12.07 -1.96
CA ARG A 332 17.23 -13.19 -2.64
C ARG A 332 15.75 -13.29 -2.29
N THR A 333 14.93 -13.49 -3.29
CA THR A 333 13.51 -13.78 -3.19
C THR A 333 13.19 -15.05 -3.97
N MET A 334 11.96 -15.48 -3.94
CA MET A 334 11.50 -16.65 -4.66
C MET A 334 10.04 -16.44 -5.07
N GLU A 335 9.79 -16.56 -6.36
CA GLU A 335 8.43 -16.74 -6.83
C GLU A 335 8.00 -18.18 -6.57
N ASN A 336 6.75 -18.34 -6.18
CA ASN A 336 6.15 -19.62 -5.88
C ASN A 336 4.80 -19.78 -6.60
N LEU A 337 4.20 -20.96 -6.58
CA LEU A 337 2.92 -21.18 -7.25
C LEU A 337 1.86 -20.19 -6.77
N LYS A 338 1.82 -19.91 -5.47
CA LYS A 338 0.86 -18.97 -4.89
C LYS A 338 1.02 -17.56 -5.45
N SER A 339 2.23 -17.02 -5.47
CA SER A 339 2.49 -15.66 -6.00
C SER A 339 2.23 -15.58 -7.51
N LEU A 340 2.60 -16.60 -8.25
CA LEU A 340 2.41 -16.68 -9.69
C LEU A 340 0.94 -16.77 -10.08
N THR A 341 0.12 -17.59 -9.37
CA THR A 341 -1.31 -17.68 -9.64
C THR A 341 -2.09 -16.43 -9.23
N GLN A 342 -1.66 -15.75 -8.17
CA GLN A 342 -2.21 -14.44 -7.78
C GLN A 342 -1.90 -13.35 -8.81
N PHE A 343 -0.74 -13.41 -9.45
CA PHE A 343 -0.38 -12.45 -10.51
C PHE A 343 -1.09 -12.76 -11.83
N ASN A 344 -1.08 -14.03 -12.25
CA ASN A 344 -1.77 -14.53 -13.44
C ASN A 344 -2.49 -15.86 -13.15
N PRO A 345 -3.80 -15.84 -12.92
CA PRO A 345 -4.53 -17.06 -12.59
C PRO A 345 -4.74 -18.01 -13.78
N PHE A 346 -4.39 -17.56 -15.02
CA PHE A 346 -4.52 -18.34 -16.25
C PHE A 346 -3.25 -19.11 -16.62
N ILE A 347 -2.32 -19.30 -15.68
CA ILE A 347 -1.10 -20.06 -15.92
C ILE A 347 -1.37 -21.56 -15.95
N LYS A 348 -0.52 -22.27 -16.70
CA LYS A 348 -0.36 -23.71 -16.55
C LYS A 348 0.44 -23.96 -15.29
N THR A 349 -0.09 -24.74 -14.38
CA THR A 349 0.50 -24.95 -13.07
C THR A 349 1.76 -25.82 -13.05
N ARG A 350 2.17 -26.34 -14.20
CA ARG A 350 3.45 -27.03 -14.39
C ARG A 350 4.59 -26.02 -14.59
N ILE A 351 5.32 -25.70 -13.53
CA ILE A 351 6.27 -24.60 -13.49
C ILE A 351 7.63 -25.08 -13.00
N GLN A 352 8.71 -24.60 -13.65
CA GLN A 352 10.07 -24.74 -13.14
C GLN A 352 10.39 -23.51 -12.30
N LEU A 353 10.28 -23.63 -10.98
CA LEU A 353 10.52 -22.53 -10.04
C LEU A 353 12.02 -22.18 -9.94
N GLN A 354 12.32 -20.91 -9.71
CA GLN A 354 13.70 -20.41 -9.60
C GLN A 354 13.83 -19.36 -8.49
N PRO A 355 14.98 -19.32 -7.78
CA PRO A 355 15.27 -18.20 -6.89
C PRO A 355 15.58 -16.93 -7.71
N ASN A 356 15.17 -15.78 -7.20
CA ASN A 356 15.38 -14.49 -7.82
C ASN A 356 16.32 -13.63 -6.95
N ASP A 357 17.50 -13.32 -7.45
CA ASP A 357 18.42 -12.37 -6.82
C ASP A 357 18.08 -10.97 -7.34
N ARG A 358 17.59 -10.13 -6.44
CA ARG A 358 17.19 -8.76 -6.73
C ARG A 358 18.18 -7.79 -6.13
N PHE A 359 18.61 -6.81 -6.93
CA PHE A 359 19.41 -5.68 -6.51
C PHE A 359 18.71 -4.39 -6.91
N ASN A 360 18.65 -3.42 -6.02
CA ASN A 360 17.92 -2.18 -6.21
C ASN A 360 18.75 -0.97 -5.77
N VAL A 361 18.80 0.05 -6.61
CA VAL A 361 19.29 1.39 -6.27
C VAL A 361 18.13 2.35 -6.43
N TYR A 362 17.89 3.17 -5.41
CA TYR A 362 16.72 4.04 -5.42
C TYR A 362 17.01 5.44 -4.86
N ALA A 363 16.19 6.37 -5.32
CA ALA A 363 16.06 7.69 -4.72
C ALA A 363 14.56 8.00 -4.55
N LYS A 364 14.20 8.50 -3.38
CA LYS A 364 12.83 8.81 -2.99
C LYS A 364 12.78 10.21 -2.39
N ALA A 365 11.73 10.96 -2.75
CA ALA A 365 11.42 12.25 -2.14
C ALA A 365 9.95 12.23 -1.73
N HIS A 366 9.68 12.57 -0.48
CA HIS A 366 8.31 12.60 0.04
C HIS A 366 8.13 13.69 1.08
N GLY A 367 6.88 14.09 1.29
CA GLY A 367 6.57 15.14 2.25
C GLY A 367 5.19 15.74 2.06
N SER A 368 5.01 16.95 2.60
CA SER A 368 3.77 17.70 2.47
C SER A 368 4.06 19.17 2.16
N ILE A 369 3.33 19.72 1.18
CA ILE A 369 3.38 21.15 0.84
C ILE A 369 1.95 21.68 0.98
N GLY A 370 1.71 22.49 2.02
CA GLY A 370 0.36 22.90 2.38
C GLY A 370 -0.51 21.68 2.69
N LYS A 371 -1.58 21.48 1.91
CA LYS A 371 -2.49 20.34 2.04
C LYS A 371 -2.11 19.14 1.16
N LEU A 372 -1.16 19.29 0.26
CA LEU A 372 -0.71 18.21 -0.63
C LEU A 372 0.30 17.33 0.10
N THR A 373 0.02 16.06 0.24
CA THR A 373 1.01 15.02 0.58
C THR A 373 1.47 14.36 -0.71
N TYR A 374 2.78 14.22 -0.90
CA TYR A 374 3.35 13.70 -2.14
C TYR A 374 4.48 12.71 -1.87
N GLU A 375 4.70 11.85 -2.84
CA GLU A 375 5.82 10.92 -2.89
C GLU A 375 6.27 10.75 -4.34
N GLY A 376 7.57 10.82 -4.58
CA GLY A 376 8.22 10.49 -5.83
C GLY A 376 9.37 9.53 -5.60
N GLU A 377 9.51 8.53 -6.45
CA GLU A 377 10.55 7.50 -6.32
C GLU A 377 11.06 7.11 -7.70
N ILE A 378 12.36 6.91 -7.80
CA ILE A 378 13.03 6.32 -8.96
C ILE A 378 13.85 5.12 -8.47
N ASN A 379 13.72 4.01 -9.18
CA ASN A 379 14.41 2.75 -8.88
C ASN A 379 15.14 2.25 -10.13
N TYR A 380 16.34 1.74 -9.93
CA TYR A 380 17.03 0.88 -10.87
C TYR A 380 17.14 -0.52 -10.25
N ILE A 381 16.40 -1.47 -10.79
CA ILE A 381 16.24 -2.81 -10.26
C ILE A 381 16.86 -3.80 -11.23
N THR A 382 17.67 -4.73 -10.73
CA THR A 382 18.12 -5.90 -11.48
C THR A 382 17.56 -7.14 -10.82
N GLU A 383 16.91 -8.00 -11.59
CA GLU A 383 16.33 -9.27 -11.15
C GLU A 383 16.89 -10.41 -11.99
N SER A 384 17.40 -11.45 -11.37
CA SER A 384 17.98 -12.62 -12.08
C SER A 384 16.92 -13.55 -12.66
N ALA A 385 15.70 -13.51 -12.12
CA ALA A 385 14.60 -14.40 -12.48
C ALA A 385 13.24 -13.71 -12.35
N LEU A 386 12.98 -12.68 -13.17
CA LEU A 386 11.66 -12.07 -13.25
C LEU A 386 10.71 -12.99 -14.05
N PRO A 387 9.53 -13.38 -13.53
CA PRO A 387 8.60 -14.21 -14.26
C PRO A 387 7.94 -13.44 -15.42
N LEU A 388 7.98 -14.00 -16.61
CA LEU A 388 7.33 -13.55 -17.84
C LEU A 388 6.31 -14.60 -18.26
N PHE A 389 5.29 -14.19 -19.03
CA PHE A 389 4.16 -15.05 -19.34
C PHE A 389 3.89 -15.12 -20.84
N ASN A 390 3.99 -16.32 -21.40
CA ASN A 390 3.70 -16.58 -22.80
C ASN A 390 2.67 -17.70 -22.93
N LEU A 391 1.85 -17.65 -23.95
CA LEU A 391 0.91 -18.73 -24.23
C LEU A 391 1.64 -20.04 -24.47
N VAL A 392 1.05 -21.13 -23.99
CA VAL A 392 1.52 -22.48 -24.30
C VAL A 392 1.27 -22.76 -25.78
N ALA A 393 2.33 -23.03 -26.54
CA ALA A 393 2.22 -23.36 -27.95
C ALA A 393 1.40 -24.64 -28.15
N GLY A 394 0.46 -24.61 -29.09
CA GLY A 394 -0.39 -25.74 -29.44
C GLY A 394 -1.52 -26.07 -28.44
N ASP A 395 -1.61 -25.38 -27.33
CA ASP A 395 -2.70 -25.56 -26.37
C ASP A 395 -4.00 -24.96 -26.93
N VAL A 396 -5.05 -25.75 -27.08
CA VAL A 396 -6.35 -25.27 -27.58
C VAL A 396 -7.01 -24.33 -26.54
N ILE A 397 -6.88 -24.66 -25.27
CA ILE A 397 -7.29 -23.81 -24.16
C ILE A 397 -6.11 -22.86 -23.86
N PRO A 398 -6.25 -21.53 -24.07
CA PRO A 398 -5.15 -20.60 -23.86
C PRO A 398 -4.70 -20.57 -22.40
N ARG A 399 -3.56 -21.15 -22.10
CA ARG A 399 -2.92 -21.09 -20.78
C ARG A 399 -1.51 -20.53 -20.94
N PHE A 400 -1.01 -19.89 -19.89
CA PHE A 400 0.31 -19.26 -19.92
C PHE A 400 1.38 -20.15 -19.28
N ASN A 401 2.49 -20.30 -19.99
CA ASN A 401 3.73 -20.75 -19.38
C ASN A 401 4.36 -19.60 -18.58
N VAL A 402 5.01 -19.94 -17.49
CA VAL A 402 5.88 -19.04 -16.73
C VAL A 402 7.32 -19.26 -17.20
N GLN A 403 7.93 -18.22 -17.70
CA GLN A 403 9.32 -18.19 -18.12
C GLN A 403 10.07 -17.15 -17.28
N PHE A 404 11.22 -17.50 -16.73
CA PHE A 404 12.02 -16.58 -15.95
C PHE A 404 13.14 -15.98 -16.81
N ASP A 405 13.37 -14.68 -16.63
CA ASP A 405 14.44 -13.97 -17.34
C ASP A 405 15.17 -12.99 -16.43
N THR A 406 16.43 -12.71 -16.79
CA THR A 406 17.16 -11.62 -16.16
C THR A 406 16.71 -10.30 -16.73
N VAL A 407 16.23 -9.41 -15.87
CA VAL A 407 15.63 -8.14 -16.29
C VAL A 407 16.20 -7.01 -15.46
N LYS A 408 16.55 -5.92 -16.16
CA LYS A 408 16.85 -4.62 -15.55
C LYS A 408 15.65 -3.72 -15.75
N THR A 409 15.20 -3.10 -14.68
CA THR A 409 14.01 -2.24 -14.69
C THR A 409 14.37 -0.86 -14.17
N ILE A 410 14.05 0.18 -14.95
CA ILE A 410 13.96 1.54 -14.43
C ILE A 410 12.50 1.80 -14.12
N ALA A 411 12.19 2.07 -12.87
CA ALA A 411 10.84 2.37 -12.42
C ALA A 411 10.77 3.78 -11.82
N ILE A 412 9.81 4.57 -12.27
CA ILE A 412 9.49 5.89 -11.73
C ILE A 412 8.08 5.83 -11.18
N MET A 413 7.92 6.23 -9.93
CA MET A 413 6.63 6.35 -9.27
C MET A 413 6.43 7.77 -8.76
N VAL A 414 5.26 8.34 -9.00
CA VAL A 414 4.82 9.60 -8.41
C VAL A 414 3.41 9.43 -7.87
N SER A 415 3.19 9.81 -6.65
CA SER A 415 1.85 9.79 -6.04
C SER A 415 1.58 11.05 -5.23
N GLY A 416 0.32 11.37 -5.07
CA GLY A 416 -0.10 12.49 -4.25
C GLY A 416 -1.54 12.38 -3.78
N LYS A 417 -1.80 13.01 -2.63
CA LYS A 417 -3.14 13.13 -2.06
C LYS A 417 -3.34 14.55 -1.55
N MET A 418 -4.46 15.15 -1.92
CA MET A 418 -4.79 16.54 -1.56
C MET A 418 -6.27 16.66 -1.16
N PRO A 419 -6.60 17.08 0.05
CA PRO A 419 -7.93 17.56 0.37
C PRO A 419 -8.14 18.92 -0.32
N ILE A 420 -9.01 18.95 -1.36
CA ILE A 420 -9.37 20.17 -2.10
C ILE A 420 -10.24 21.07 -1.20
N LYS A 421 -11.18 20.42 -0.50
CA LYS A 421 -12.04 20.98 0.54
C LYS A 421 -12.08 20.02 1.71
N GLU A 422 -12.69 20.42 2.83
CA GLU A 422 -12.85 19.55 4.01
C GLU A 422 -13.56 18.22 3.68
N ASN A 423 -14.47 18.27 2.74
CA ASN A 423 -15.29 17.14 2.33
C ASN A 423 -14.93 16.55 0.96
N LEU A 424 -13.89 17.03 0.29
CA LEU A 424 -13.49 16.59 -1.04
C LEU A 424 -11.98 16.34 -1.11
N SER A 425 -11.57 15.13 -1.41
CA SER A 425 -10.17 14.75 -1.56
C SER A 425 -9.88 14.18 -2.95
N LEU A 426 -8.72 14.55 -3.49
CA LEU A 426 -8.15 14.03 -4.73
C LEU A 426 -6.91 13.19 -4.40
N SER A 427 -6.75 12.07 -5.08
CA SER A 427 -5.53 11.27 -5.05
C SER A 427 -5.13 10.85 -6.45
N GLY A 428 -3.84 10.66 -6.68
CA GLY A 428 -3.32 10.18 -7.94
C GLY A 428 -2.02 9.42 -7.74
N LYS A 429 -1.76 8.46 -8.64
CA LYS A 429 -0.53 7.68 -8.69
C LYS A 429 -0.18 7.38 -10.14
N PHE A 430 1.05 7.63 -10.48
CA PHE A 430 1.63 7.31 -11.78
C PHE A 430 2.83 6.41 -11.58
N ILE A 431 2.92 5.34 -12.37
CA ILE A 431 4.08 4.45 -12.41
C ILE A 431 4.49 4.25 -13.86
N SER A 432 5.79 4.41 -14.11
CA SER A 432 6.40 4.09 -15.40
C SER A 432 7.52 3.08 -15.19
N ARG A 433 7.53 2.00 -15.96
CA ARG A 433 8.58 0.96 -15.95
C ARG A 433 9.11 0.75 -17.35
N THR A 434 10.41 0.79 -17.48
CA THR A 434 11.14 0.40 -18.68
C THR A 434 11.92 -0.87 -18.36
N PHE A 435 11.73 -1.90 -19.16
CA PHE A 435 12.34 -3.21 -18.98
C PHE A 435 13.41 -3.45 -20.06
N ASP A 436 14.60 -3.84 -19.63
CA ASP A 436 15.67 -4.37 -20.45
C ASP A 436 15.81 -5.86 -20.11
N VAL A 437 15.50 -6.72 -21.05
CA VAL A 437 15.35 -8.19 -20.89
C VAL A 437 16.52 -8.89 -21.57
N SER A 438 17.10 -9.87 -20.94
CA SER A 438 18.33 -10.50 -21.46
C SER A 438 18.10 -11.55 -22.56
N ASN A 439 17.03 -12.37 -22.43
CA ASN A 439 16.82 -13.53 -23.32
C ASN A 439 15.51 -13.43 -24.14
N ASN A 440 14.75 -12.38 -23.96
CA ASN A 440 13.49 -12.14 -24.66
C ASN A 440 13.48 -10.76 -25.31
N ASP A 441 12.61 -10.53 -26.30
CA ASP A 441 12.47 -9.24 -27.00
C ASP A 441 11.65 -8.23 -26.19
N ALA A 442 10.96 -8.68 -25.15
CA ALA A 442 10.18 -7.82 -24.27
C ALA A 442 9.85 -8.53 -22.94
N ALA A 443 9.50 -7.74 -21.95
CA ALA A 443 8.94 -8.24 -20.68
C ALA A 443 7.47 -8.63 -20.90
N TRP A 444 7.24 -9.87 -21.33
CA TRP A 444 5.94 -10.37 -21.74
C TRP A 444 4.90 -10.27 -20.61
N HIS A 445 3.76 -9.64 -20.93
CA HIS A 445 2.65 -9.40 -20.01
C HIS A 445 2.98 -8.56 -18.77
N ARG A 446 4.09 -7.79 -18.82
CA ARG A 446 4.40 -6.77 -17.79
C ARG A 446 3.83 -5.41 -18.21
N ILE A 447 3.33 -4.67 -17.24
CA ILE A 447 2.74 -3.35 -17.45
C ILE A 447 3.85 -2.31 -17.37
N GLY A 448 4.02 -1.54 -18.45
CA GLY A 448 5.01 -0.46 -18.50
C GLY A 448 4.52 0.82 -17.83
N VAL A 449 3.29 1.26 -18.10
CA VAL A 449 2.75 2.50 -17.51
C VAL A 449 1.40 2.24 -16.88
N GLU A 450 1.25 2.75 -15.66
CA GLU A 450 0.01 2.71 -14.87
C GLU A 450 -0.33 4.12 -14.39
N LEU A 451 -1.60 4.50 -14.50
CA LEU A 451 -2.14 5.72 -13.93
C LEU A 451 -3.37 5.37 -13.10
N GLU A 452 -3.36 5.79 -11.85
CA GLU A 452 -4.48 5.67 -10.93
C GLU A 452 -4.94 7.07 -10.51
N GLY A 453 -6.25 7.29 -10.43
CA GLY A 453 -6.83 8.53 -9.95
C GLY A 453 -8.03 8.26 -9.05
N GLY A 454 -8.22 9.06 -8.02
CA GLY A 454 -9.33 8.93 -7.10
C GLY A 454 -9.88 10.30 -6.67
N LEU A 455 -11.18 10.48 -6.75
CA LEU A 455 -11.90 11.63 -6.19
C LEU A 455 -12.92 11.11 -5.19
N THR A 456 -12.83 11.57 -3.95
CA THR A 456 -13.74 11.14 -2.88
C THR A 456 -14.38 12.35 -2.23
N TYR A 457 -15.70 12.32 -2.16
CA TYR A 457 -16.54 13.31 -1.49
C TYR A 457 -17.27 12.67 -0.31
N THR A 458 -17.22 13.33 0.84
CA THR A 458 -17.99 12.95 2.03
C THR A 458 -18.86 14.13 2.43
N SER A 459 -20.18 13.97 2.56
CA SER A 459 -21.06 15.05 2.98
C SER A 459 -20.73 15.52 4.41
N ASN A 460 -21.06 16.79 4.73
CA ASN A 460 -20.76 17.39 6.04
C ASN A 460 -21.37 16.61 7.22
N ASN A 461 -22.51 15.97 7.01
CA ASN A 461 -23.15 15.11 8.01
C ASN A 461 -22.64 13.65 7.99
N GLN A 462 -21.61 13.36 7.17
CA GLN A 462 -20.99 12.04 6.99
C GLN A 462 -21.93 10.91 6.55
N LYS A 463 -23.14 11.26 6.07
CA LYS A 463 -24.12 10.25 5.62
C LYS A 463 -23.94 9.82 4.17
N LEU A 464 -23.34 10.66 3.34
CA LEU A 464 -23.12 10.37 1.93
C LEU A 464 -21.61 10.29 1.65
N LEU A 465 -21.18 9.18 1.09
CA LEU A 465 -19.86 8.97 0.53
C LEU A 465 -19.99 8.73 -0.98
N ALA A 466 -19.33 9.54 -1.79
CA ALA A 466 -19.24 9.36 -3.24
C ALA A 466 -17.77 9.28 -3.66
N SER A 467 -17.44 8.33 -4.50
CA SER A 467 -16.07 8.15 -4.99
C SER A 467 -16.06 7.82 -6.47
N ILE A 468 -15.07 8.34 -7.18
CA ILE A 468 -14.77 8.02 -8.57
C ILE A 468 -13.32 7.56 -8.61
N PHE A 469 -13.06 6.46 -9.31
CA PHE A 469 -11.73 5.89 -9.49
C PHE A 469 -11.43 5.69 -10.96
N LEU A 470 -10.24 6.09 -11.36
CA LEU A 470 -9.68 5.89 -12.70
C LEU A 470 -8.48 4.96 -12.60
N ASN A 471 -8.45 3.92 -13.43
CA ASN A 471 -7.27 3.09 -13.65
C ASN A 471 -6.98 3.02 -15.16
N GLN A 472 -5.75 3.28 -15.52
CA GLN A 472 -5.29 3.17 -16.88
C GLN A 472 -3.98 2.37 -16.94
N TYR A 473 -3.92 1.40 -17.84
CA TYR A 473 -2.73 0.63 -18.14
C TYR A 473 -2.34 0.83 -19.59
N SER A 474 -1.04 1.01 -19.83
CA SER A 474 -0.49 1.12 -21.20
C SER A 474 -0.64 -0.18 -21.98
N ARG A 475 -0.27 -0.13 -23.25
CA ARG A 475 -0.13 -1.32 -24.07
C ARG A 475 0.81 -2.32 -23.42
N ILE A 476 0.42 -3.60 -23.44
CA ILE A 476 1.14 -4.71 -22.81
C ILE A 476 1.71 -5.58 -23.93
N ALA A 477 3.02 -5.78 -23.92
CA ALA A 477 3.69 -6.62 -24.92
C ALA A 477 3.34 -8.09 -24.71
N TYR A 478 3.07 -8.79 -25.79
CA TYR A 478 2.88 -10.25 -25.81
C TYR A 478 3.54 -10.85 -27.04
N LEU A 479 3.76 -12.16 -27.01
CA LEU A 479 4.34 -12.91 -28.12
C LEU A 479 3.23 -13.52 -28.98
N LYS A 480 3.00 -12.94 -30.18
CA LYS A 480 2.00 -13.42 -31.14
C LYS A 480 2.54 -14.62 -31.91
N GLY A 481 1.78 -15.72 -31.92
CA GLY A 481 2.16 -16.94 -32.62
C GLY A 481 3.49 -17.57 -32.16
N GLY A 482 4.02 -17.17 -31.00
CA GLY A 482 5.31 -17.64 -30.52
C GLY A 482 6.55 -17.00 -31.19
N ILE A 483 6.37 -16.02 -32.08
CA ILE A 483 7.44 -15.46 -32.94
C ILE A 483 7.47 -13.95 -32.92
N GLU A 484 6.32 -13.27 -33.01
CA GLU A 484 6.23 -11.84 -33.26
C GLU A 484 5.85 -11.07 -31.99
N LYS A 485 6.55 -9.95 -31.74
CA LYS A 485 6.18 -9.01 -30.68
C LYS A 485 4.95 -8.19 -31.10
N ALA A 486 3.90 -8.30 -30.34
CA ALA A 486 2.67 -7.54 -30.51
C ALA A 486 2.24 -6.87 -29.19
N PHE A 487 1.19 -6.06 -29.23
CA PHE A 487 0.73 -5.33 -28.05
C PHE A 487 -0.78 -5.47 -27.88
N LEU A 488 -1.20 -5.80 -26.68
CA LEU A 488 -2.58 -5.68 -26.25
C LEU A 488 -3.01 -4.21 -26.25
N LEU A 489 -4.29 -3.97 -26.45
CA LEU A 489 -4.86 -2.62 -26.37
C LEU A 489 -4.74 -2.07 -24.94
N PRO A 490 -4.61 -0.75 -24.78
CA PRO A 490 -4.55 -0.13 -23.46
C PRO A 490 -5.87 -0.33 -22.72
N ILE A 491 -5.80 -0.48 -21.42
CA ILE A 491 -6.96 -0.62 -20.53
C ILE A 491 -7.26 0.73 -19.92
N LEU A 492 -8.52 1.17 -20.01
CA LEU A 492 -9.05 2.35 -19.33
C LEU A 492 -10.30 1.94 -18.56
N GLU A 493 -10.26 2.07 -17.26
CA GLU A 493 -11.36 1.76 -16.36
C GLU A 493 -11.73 2.96 -15.50
N LEU A 494 -12.96 3.39 -15.60
CA LEU A 494 -13.57 4.36 -14.70
C LEU A 494 -14.58 3.62 -13.84
N SER A 495 -14.52 3.79 -12.53
CA SER A 495 -15.46 3.19 -11.57
C SER A 495 -16.02 4.25 -10.66
N ALA A 496 -17.27 4.11 -10.24
CA ALA A 496 -17.90 5.02 -9.30
C ALA A 496 -18.62 4.26 -8.19
N GLN A 497 -18.63 4.85 -7.01
CA GLN A 497 -19.34 4.31 -5.85
C GLN A 497 -20.09 5.43 -5.15
N LEU A 498 -21.31 5.14 -4.73
CA LEU A 498 -22.12 5.97 -3.87
C LEU A 498 -22.61 5.13 -2.70
N GLU A 499 -22.37 5.59 -1.48
CA GLU A 499 -22.86 4.97 -0.26
C GLU A 499 -23.65 5.98 0.54
N TYR A 500 -24.84 5.58 0.99
CA TYR A 500 -25.68 6.42 1.84
C TYR A 500 -26.01 5.70 3.16
N GLN A 501 -25.70 6.38 4.25
CA GLN A 501 -25.93 5.91 5.60
C GLN A 501 -27.29 6.42 6.12
N PHE A 502 -28.27 5.53 6.19
CA PHE A 502 -29.61 5.83 6.72
C PHE A 502 -29.60 6.03 8.23
N SER A 503 -28.81 5.21 8.91
CA SER A 503 -28.61 5.29 10.37
C SER A 503 -27.16 4.92 10.70
N PRO A 504 -26.68 5.11 11.94
CA PRO A 504 -25.34 4.65 12.33
C PRO A 504 -25.07 3.18 12.09
N ARG A 505 -26.12 2.37 11.91
CA ARG A 505 -26.02 0.91 11.73
C ARG A 505 -26.28 0.45 10.31
N ILE A 506 -27.02 1.21 9.51
CA ILE A 506 -27.50 0.74 8.20
C ILE A 506 -27.08 1.71 7.12
N SER A 507 -26.40 1.20 6.10
CA SER A 507 -26.10 1.91 4.86
C SER A 507 -26.46 1.06 3.63
N SER A 508 -26.72 1.74 2.51
CA SER A 508 -26.78 1.10 1.19
C SER A 508 -25.71 1.69 0.29
N TYR A 509 -25.32 0.92 -0.69
CA TYR A 509 -24.36 1.38 -1.67
C TYR A 509 -24.76 0.94 -3.08
N ILE A 510 -24.36 1.75 -4.04
CA ILE A 510 -24.29 1.41 -5.44
C ILE A 510 -22.84 1.61 -5.90
N LYS A 511 -22.28 0.62 -6.56
CA LYS A 511 -20.95 0.67 -7.14
C LYS A 511 -21.05 0.24 -8.60
N VAL A 512 -20.49 0.99 -9.51
CA VAL A 512 -20.41 0.61 -10.91
C VAL A 512 -18.95 0.52 -11.30
N ASN A 513 -18.49 -0.69 -11.56
CA ASN A 513 -17.15 -0.92 -12.07
C ASN A 513 -17.16 -0.77 -13.59
N ASN A 514 -16.05 -0.28 -14.11
CA ASN A 514 -15.79 -0.18 -15.55
C ASN A 514 -16.89 0.57 -16.32
N LEU A 515 -17.23 1.78 -15.88
CA LEU A 515 -18.19 2.67 -16.56
C LEU A 515 -17.84 2.95 -18.02
N THR A 516 -16.55 2.84 -18.39
CA THR A 516 -16.08 2.98 -19.77
C THR A 516 -16.51 1.82 -20.66
N GLY A 517 -16.93 0.70 -20.08
CA GLY A 517 -17.24 -0.53 -20.82
C GLY A 517 -16.02 -1.14 -21.52
N ASN A 518 -14.81 -0.76 -21.14
CA ASN A 518 -13.58 -1.24 -21.77
C ASN A 518 -13.31 -2.71 -21.41
N GLU A 519 -13.49 -3.60 -22.37
CA GLU A 519 -13.28 -5.04 -22.23
C GLU A 519 -11.87 -5.50 -22.67
N ASN A 520 -10.95 -4.58 -22.95
CA ASN A 520 -9.60 -4.90 -23.37
C ASN A 520 -8.92 -5.86 -22.40
N ALA A 521 -8.26 -6.87 -22.95
CA ALA A 521 -7.66 -7.96 -22.21
C ALA A 521 -6.42 -7.50 -21.42
N ARG A 522 -6.29 -7.93 -20.18
CA ARG A 522 -5.04 -7.86 -19.40
C ARG A 522 -4.10 -9.02 -19.78
N TRP A 523 -4.65 -10.15 -20.09
CA TRP A 523 -3.99 -11.38 -20.52
C TRP A 523 -4.51 -11.75 -21.90
N LEU A 524 -3.65 -12.08 -22.83
CA LEU A 524 -4.04 -12.39 -24.21
C LEU A 524 -5.21 -13.38 -24.23
N TYR A 525 -6.29 -13.04 -24.96
CA TYR A 525 -7.57 -13.76 -25.06
C TYR A 525 -8.47 -13.73 -23.83
N TYR A 526 -8.06 -13.12 -22.69
CA TYR A 526 -8.89 -13.02 -21.49
C TYR A 526 -9.44 -11.60 -21.36
N ASN A 527 -10.51 -11.34 -22.11
CA ASN A 527 -11.20 -10.07 -22.07
C ASN A 527 -11.82 -9.82 -20.71
N ARG A 528 -11.80 -8.57 -20.28
CA ARG A 528 -12.36 -8.16 -19.00
C ARG A 528 -13.88 -8.07 -19.06
N TYR A 529 -14.52 -8.08 -17.91
CA TYR A 529 -15.93 -7.77 -17.80
C TYR A 529 -16.17 -6.31 -18.22
N GLY A 530 -17.27 -6.07 -18.97
CA GLY A 530 -17.74 -4.73 -19.31
C GLY A 530 -18.28 -3.97 -18.09
N ILE A 531 -19.28 -3.13 -18.29
CA ILE A 531 -19.93 -2.37 -17.20
C ILE A 531 -20.53 -3.34 -16.19
N ASN A 532 -20.14 -3.21 -14.91
CA ASN A 532 -20.52 -4.11 -13.84
C ASN A 532 -21.09 -3.33 -12.65
N PRO A 533 -22.42 -3.09 -12.62
CA PRO A 533 -23.08 -2.50 -11.45
C PRO A 533 -23.28 -3.50 -10.32
N ASN A 534 -23.10 -3.01 -9.10
CA ASN A 534 -23.28 -3.72 -7.84
C ASN A 534 -24.14 -2.84 -6.91
N LEU A 535 -25.21 -3.40 -6.37
CA LEU A 535 -26.10 -2.76 -5.40
C LEU A 535 -26.15 -3.60 -4.13
N GLY A 536 -26.00 -2.98 -2.98
CA GLY A 536 -26.00 -3.72 -1.73
C GLY A 536 -26.35 -2.89 -0.49
N LEU A 537 -26.43 -3.65 0.61
CA LEU A 537 -26.73 -3.14 1.95
C LEU A 537 -25.60 -3.55 2.90
N GLN A 538 -25.35 -2.70 3.88
CA GLN A 538 -24.45 -2.99 5.00
C GLN A 538 -25.17 -2.72 6.31
N VAL A 539 -25.03 -3.66 7.24
CA VAL A 539 -25.51 -3.54 8.63
C VAL A 539 -24.32 -3.68 9.57
N LYS A 540 -24.18 -2.75 10.52
CA LYS A 540 -23.17 -2.75 11.59
C LYS A 540 -23.87 -3.06 12.93
N PHE A 541 -23.28 -3.91 13.79
CA PHE A 541 -23.85 -4.34 15.06
C PHE A 541 -22.81 -4.64 16.14
#